data_cc743e781bc19ea3e090b822fbd345b0
#
_entry.id   cc743e781bc19ea3e090b822fbd345b0
#
_cell.length_a   1.000
_cell.length_b   1.000
_cell.length_c   1.000
_cell.angle_alpha   90.00
_cell.angle_beta   90.00
_cell.angle_gamma   90.00
#
_symmetry.space_group_name_H-M   'P 1'
#
loop_
_entity.id
_entity.type
_entity.pdbx_description
1 polymer ?
#
loop_
_entity_poly.entity_id
_entity_poly.type
_entity_poly.pdbx_seq_one_letter_code
_entity_poly.pdbx_strand_id
1 'polypeptide(L)'
;THRVLTTPVPAPKDLLGKFEPVFEVAALPLQAGNESQVRAQFIERLRSQGQSVPMFGLALKNDSNYYLLTLRESHRPTASASPRDRLDVSLLQQHVIATLCPSQQEQEAMLYSKDDHEALNWVRQGKVTAALLLNPTKVAEVKAVASAGERMPHKSTYFFPKPLTGLVMNVMEG
;
A
#
# COMPACT_ATOMS: atom_id res chain seq x y z
N THR A 1 6.89 -1.34 -0.69
CA THR A 1 6.64 -0.71 -2.01
C THR A 1 5.17 -0.33 -2.16
N HIS A 2 4.90 0.84 -2.74
CA HIS A 2 3.54 1.32 -3.04
C HIS A 2 2.94 0.51 -4.18
N ARG A 3 1.61 0.48 -4.25
CA ARG A 3 0.83 -0.18 -5.30
C ARG A 3 0.22 0.88 -6.20
N VAL A 4 0.34 0.71 -7.51
CA VAL A 4 -0.14 1.68 -8.49
C VAL A 4 -0.98 0.96 -9.54
N LEU A 5 -2.22 1.40 -9.71
CA LEU A 5 -3.20 0.74 -10.56
C LEU A 5 -3.31 1.43 -11.91
N THR A 6 -3.35 0.63 -12.96
CA THR A 6 -3.60 1.09 -14.33
C THR A 6 -5.03 0.76 -14.80
N THR A 7 -5.68 -0.19 -14.13
CA THR A 7 -7.05 -0.60 -14.41
C THR A 7 -8.05 0.48 -13.94
N PRO A 8 -9.21 0.62 -14.58
CA PRO A 8 -10.25 1.54 -14.12
C PRO A 8 -10.67 1.24 -12.68
N VAL A 9 -10.87 2.30 -11.90
CA VAL A 9 -11.40 2.21 -10.54
C VAL A 9 -12.78 2.86 -10.47
N PRO A 10 -13.66 2.44 -9.54
CA PRO A 10 -14.95 3.08 -9.33
C PRO A 10 -14.82 4.57 -9.03
N ALA A 11 -15.91 5.33 -9.22
CA ALA A 11 -15.95 6.73 -8.83
C ALA A 11 -15.60 6.89 -7.33
N PRO A 12 -14.92 7.98 -6.93
CA PRO A 12 -14.45 8.16 -5.56
C PRO A 12 -15.54 7.94 -4.51
N LYS A 13 -16.73 8.48 -4.72
CA LYS A 13 -17.87 8.32 -3.79
C LYS A 13 -18.27 6.85 -3.58
N ASP A 14 -18.39 6.09 -4.66
CA ASP A 14 -18.79 4.68 -4.60
C ASP A 14 -17.69 3.81 -3.95
N LEU A 15 -16.44 4.16 -4.25
CA LEU A 15 -15.29 3.49 -3.69
C LEU A 15 -15.16 3.73 -2.19
N LEU A 16 -15.27 4.98 -1.75
CA LEU A 16 -15.18 5.34 -0.34
C LEU A 16 -16.30 4.70 0.48
N GLY A 17 -17.54 4.67 -0.07
CA GLY A 17 -18.64 3.96 0.57
C GLY A 17 -18.37 2.47 0.83
N LYS A 18 -17.56 1.81 -0.01
CA LYS A 18 -17.11 0.43 0.23
C LYS A 18 -16.04 0.32 1.31
N PHE A 19 -15.27 1.37 1.52
CA PHE A 19 -14.19 1.39 2.51
C PHE A 19 -14.63 1.83 3.90
N GLU A 20 -15.64 2.69 4.03
CA GLU A 20 -16.13 3.21 5.31
C GLU A 20 -16.49 2.14 6.37
N PRO A 21 -17.04 0.98 6.04
CA PRO A 21 -17.27 -0.08 7.03
C PRO A 21 -15.98 -0.62 7.65
N VAL A 22 -14.89 -0.63 6.88
CA VAL A 22 -13.60 -1.24 7.25
C VAL A 22 -12.59 -0.20 7.75
N PHE A 23 -12.67 1.02 7.22
CA PHE A 23 -11.71 2.09 7.49
C PHE A 23 -12.38 3.35 8.03
N GLU A 24 -11.66 4.08 8.85
CA GLU A 24 -11.90 5.51 9.03
C GLU A 24 -11.21 6.25 7.88
N VAL A 25 -12.00 7.01 7.14
CA VAL A 25 -11.53 7.72 5.94
C VAL A 25 -11.34 9.20 6.24
N ALA A 26 -10.14 9.71 6.09
CA ALA A 26 -9.84 11.12 6.21
C ALA A 26 -9.43 11.70 4.85
N ALA A 27 -10.20 12.66 4.34
CA ALA A 27 -9.90 13.37 3.10
C ALA A 27 -9.00 14.59 3.36
N LEU A 28 -7.99 14.77 2.50
CA LEU A 28 -7.12 15.95 2.46
C LEU A 28 -7.36 16.67 1.12
N PRO A 29 -8.10 17.79 1.13
CA PRO A 29 -8.50 18.46 -0.10
C PRO A 29 -7.34 19.18 -0.79
N LEU A 30 -7.26 18.99 -2.09
CA LEU A 30 -6.33 19.67 -2.98
C LEU A 30 -7.00 20.91 -3.58
N GLN A 31 -6.36 22.05 -3.42
CA GLN A 31 -6.78 23.32 -3.99
C GLN A 31 -5.65 23.91 -4.83
N ALA A 32 -5.99 24.86 -5.67
CA ALA A 32 -4.98 25.55 -6.47
C ALA A 32 -3.91 26.18 -5.55
N GLY A 33 -2.65 25.82 -5.78
CA GLY A 33 -1.50 26.34 -5.05
C GLY A 33 -1.13 25.62 -3.74
N ASN A 34 -1.97 24.70 -3.20
CA ASN A 34 -1.67 24.00 -1.95
C ASN A 34 -1.14 22.57 -2.11
N GLU A 35 -1.05 22.07 -3.34
CA GLU A 35 -0.76 20.63 -3.60
C GLU A 35 0.52 20.15 -2.90
N SER A 36 1.61 20.90 -2.97
CA SER A 36 2.88 20.51 -2.33
C SER A 36 2.76 20.38 -0.82
N GLN A 37 2.02 21.31 -0.18
CA GLN A 37 1.80 21.31 1.26
C GLN A 37 0.90 20.14 1.67
N VAL A 38 -0.21 19.90 0.96
CA VAL A 38 -1.14 18.81 1.24
C VAL A 38 -0.45 17.46 1.02
N ARG A 39 0.36 17.34 -0.03
CA ARG A 39 1.17 16.13 -0.29
C ARG A 39 2.14 15.85 0.87
N ALA A 40 2.85 16.86 1.35
CA ALA A 40 3.75 16.70 2.48
C ALA A 40 3.01 16.28 3.75
N GLN A 41 1.87 16.89 4.07
CA GLN A 41 1.02 16.52 5.19
C GLN A 41 0.47 15.08 5.04
N PHE A 42 0.05 14.70 3.84
CA PHE A 42 -0.45 13.36 3.55
C PHE A 42 0.61 12.28 3.82
N ILE A 43 1.80 12.44 3.28
CA ILE A 43 2.91 11.51 3.47
C ILE A 43 3.37 11.47 4.94
N GLU A 44 3.49 12.65 5.56
CA GLU A 44 3.91 12.77 6.95
C GLU A 44 2.90 12.10 7.90
N ARG A 45 1.60 12.35 7.74
CA ARG A 45 0.56 11.70 8.54
C ARG A 45 0.52 10.19 8.33
N LEU A 46 0.66 9.71 7.09
CA LEU A 46 0.76 8.28 6.81
C LEU A 46 1.94 7.66 7.56
N ARG A 47 3.09 8.31 7.53
CA ARG A 47 4.32 7.81 8.17
C ARG A 47 4.27 7.84 9.69
N SER A 48 3.81 8.94 10.28
CA SER A 48 3.78 9.10 11.73
C SER A 48 2.66 8.27 12.38
N GLN A 49 1.42 8.41 11.93
CA GLN A 49 0.27 7.73 12.52
C GLN A 49 0.23 6.23 12.17
N GLY A 50 0.64 5.87 10.96
CA GLY A 50 0.72 4.48 10.52
C GLY A 50 1.82 3.64 11.19
N GLN A 51 2.59 4.21 12.15
CA GLN A 51 3.50 3.41 13.00
C GLN A 51 2.76 2.61 14.07
N SER A 52 1.62 3.11 14.52
CA SER A 52 0.85 2.53 15.64
C SER A 52 -0.40 1.79 15.19
N VAL A 53 -0.95 2.14 14.03
CA VAL A 53 -2.17 1.52 13.49
C VAL A 53 -1.99 1.28 11.99
N PRO A 54 -2.54 0.18 11.42
CA PRO A 54 -2.52 -0.02 9.98
C PRO A 54 -3.22 1.14 9.27
N MET A 55 -2.48 1.83 8.42
CA MET A 55 -2.94 3.00 7.69
C MET A 55 -2.41 2.99 6.26
N PHE A 56 -3.26 3.39 5.32
CA PHE A 56 -2.94 3.43 3.90
C PHE A 56 -3.27 4.79 3.32
N GLY A 57 -2.44 5.24 2.39
CA GLY A 57 -2.73 6.41 1.58
C GLY A 57 -3.37 6.01 0.26
N LEU A 58 -4.39 6.75 -0.17
CA LEU A 58 -5.05 6.56 -1.45
C LEU A 58 -5.08 7.88 -2.22
N ALA A 59 -4.63 7.84 -3.46
CA ALA A 59 -4.77 8.91 -4.43
C ALA A 59 -5.48 8.36 -5.67
N LEU A 60 -6.47 9.09 -6.18
CA LEU A 60 -7.27 8.72 -7.34
C LEU A 60 -7.08 9.72 -8.48
N LYS A 61 -7.08 9.22 -9.72
CA LYS A 61 -7.04 10.05 -10.93
C LYS A 61 -8.27 10.94 -10.98
N ASN A 62 -8.07 12.20 -11.32
CA ASN A 62 -9.11 13.22 -11.44
C ASN A 62 -9.87 13.50 -10.13
N ASP A 63 -9.34 13.11 -8.99
CA ASP A 63 -9.87 13.49 -7.69
C ASP A 63 -9.13 14.72 -7.14
N SER A 64 -9.86 15.54 -6.42
CA SER A 64 -9.34 16.73 -5.73
C SER A 64 -8.98 16.44 -4.26
N ASN A 65 -8.79 15.18 -3.89
CA ASN A 65 -8.40 14.79 -2.54
C ASN A 65 -7.31 13.71 -2.57
N TYR A 66 -6.52 13.68 -1.50
CA TYR A 66 -5.84 12.48 -1.02
C TYR A 66 -6.63 11.91 0.16
N TYR A 67 -6.62 10.61 0.34
CA TYR A 67 -7.34 9.93 1.41
C TYR A 67 -6.40 9.11 2.28
N LEU A 68 -6.55 9.23 3.60
CA LEU A 68 -5.95 8.33 4.57
C LEU A 68 -7.00 7.32 5.03
N LEU A 69 -6.70 6.05 4.88
CA LEU A 69 -7.54 4.92 5.25
C LEU A 69 -6.95 4.29 6.51
N THR A 70 -7.53 4.54 7.67
CA THR A 70 -7.10 3.94 8.95
C THR A 70 -7.95 2.73 9.26
N LEU A 71 -7.33 1.55 9.40
CA LEU A 71 -8.06 0.31 9.66
C LEU A 71 -8.77 0.36 11.01
N ARG A 72 -10.09 0.17 11.01
CA ARG A 72 -10.91 0.15 12.23
C ARG A 72 -10.49 -0.99 13.15
N GLU A 73 -10.58 -0.78 14.44
CA GLU A 73 -10.18 -1.75 15.45
C GLU A 73 -10.85 -3.12 15.28
N SER A 74 -12.13 -3.13 14.92
CA SER A 74 -12.90 -4.35 14.64
C SER A 74 -12.36 -5.20 13.48
N HIS A 75 -11.53 -4.61 12.60
CA HIS A 75 -10.93 -5.27 11.44
C HIS A 75 -9.44 -5.52 11.59
N ARG A 76 -8.84 -5.11 12.72
CA ARG A 76 -7.43 -5.38 13.00
C ARG A 76 -7.21 -6.85 13.29
N PRO A 77 -6.09 -7.43 12.84
CA PRO A 77 -5.76 -8.81 13.14
C PRO A 77 -5.63 -9.04 14.65
N THR A 78 -6.16 -10.14 15.12
CA THR A 78 -6.06 -10.53 16.52
C THR A 78 -4.63 -10.92 16.89
N ALA A 79 -4.35 -11.03 18.19
CA ALA A 79 -3.04 -11.48 18.67
C ALA A 79 -2.70 -12.91 18.22
N SER A 80 -3.70 -13.74 17.89
CA SER A 80 -3.55 -15.11 17.38
C SER A 80 -3.35 -15.19 15.85
N ALA A 81 -3.54 -14.09 15.12
CA ALA A 81 -3.31 -14.07 13.68
C ALA A 81 -1.82 -14.34 13.35
N SER A 82 -1.58 -14.96 12.19
CA SER A 82 -0.22 -15.24 11.76
C SER A 82 0.62 -13.96 11.60
N PRO A 83 1.95 -14.02 11.77
CA PRO A 83 2.81 -12.86 11.52
C PRO A 83 2.63 -12.27 10.11
N ARG A 84 2.41 -13.11 9.11
CA ARG A 84 2.14 -12.68 7.73
C ARG A 84 0.83 -11.90 7.61
N ASP A 85 -0.23 -12.37 8.27
CA ASP A 85 -1.56 -11.75 8.16
C ASP A 85 -1.64 -10.39 8.86
N ARG A 86 -0.70 -10.12 9.79
CA ARG A 86 -0.58 -8.82 10.47
C ARG A 86 0.16 -7.76 9.68
N LEU A 87 0.83 -8.12 8.58
CA LEU A 87 1.55 -7.16 7.76
C LEU A 87 0.61 -6.17 7.09
N ASP A 88 0.99 -4.90 7.07
CA ASP A 88 0.25 -3.85 6.33
C ASP A 88 0.00 -4.24 4.87
N VAL A 89 0.97 -4.90 4.23
CA VAL A 89 0.81 -5.36 2.85
C VAL A 89 -0.25 -6.44 2.70
N SER A 90 -0.42 -7.32 3.69
CA SER A 90 -1.47 -8.36 3.69
C SER A 90 -2.85 -7.74 3.93
N LEU A 91 -2.94 -6.79 4.86
CA LEU A 91 -4.16 -6.05 5.15
C LEU A 91 -4.60 -5.18 3.96
N LEU A 92 -3.65 -4.51 3.30
CA LEU A 92 -3.92 -3.77 2.06
C LEU A 92 -4.46 -4.70 0.97
N GLN A 93 -3.84 -5.87 0.78
CA GLN A 93 -4.29 -6.86 -0.20
C GLN A 93 -5.71 -7.32 0.10
N GLN A 94 -6.01 -7.67 1.34
CA GLN A 94 -7.29 -8.20 1.77
C GLN A 94 -8.43 -7.18 1.68
N HIS A 95 -8.21 -5.96 2.14
CA HIS A 95 -9.28 -4.99 2.35
C HIS A 95 -9.39 -3.93 1.27
N VAL A 96 -8.32 -3.65 0.54
CA VAL A 96 -8.31 -2.59 -0.47
C VAL A 96 -8.14 -3.15 -1.87
N ILE A 97 -7.08 -3.94 -2.12
CA ILE A 97 -6.78 -4.44 -3.47
C ILE A 97 -7.84 -5.41 -3.96
N ALA A 98 -8.34 -6.31 -3.10
CA ALA A 98 -9.42 -7.22 -3.46
C ALA A 98 -10.71 -6.49 -3.88
N THR A 99 -10.93 -5.26 -3.37
CA THR A 99 -12.07 -4.42 -3.76
C THR A 99 -11.82 -3.66 -5.06
N LEU A 100 -10.58 -3.19 -5.28
CA LEU A 100 -10.20 -2.39 -6.45
C LEU A 100 -9.87 -3.24 -7.67
N CYS A 101 -9.28 -4.41 -7.46
CA CYS A 101 -8.81 -5.34 -8.48
C CYS A 101 -9.29 -6.75 -8.13
N PRO A 102 -10.57 -7.07 -8.36
CA PRO A 102 -11.14 -8.36 -7.98
C PRO A 102 -10.60 -9.53 -8.79
N SER A 103 -10.12 -9.31 -10.01
CA SER A 103 -9.54 -10.36 -10.84
C SER A 103 -8.03 -10.48 -10.65
N GLN A 104 -7.51 -11.70 -10.85
CA GLN A 104 -6.07 -11.95 -10.80
C GLN A 104 -5.33 -11.17 -11.89
N GLN A 105 -5.90 -11.04 -13.08
CA GLN A 105 -5.30 -10.28 -14.19
C GLN A 105 -5.12 -8.81 -13.84
N GLU A 106 -6.10 -8.18 -13.17
CA GLU A 106 -5.99 -6.80 -12.70
C GLU A 106 -4.89 -6.64 -11.65
N GLN A 107 -4.73 -7.63 -10.75
CA GLN A 107 -3.67 -7.62 -9.75
C GLN A 107 -2.27 -7.81 -10.38
N GLU A 108 -2.17 -8.63 -11.42
CA GLU A 108 -0.93 -8.83 -12.17
C GLU A 108 -0.53 -7.60 -13.00
N ALA A 109 -1.50 -6.80 -13.45
CA ALA A 109 -1.27 -5.54 -14.15
C ALA A 109 -0.85 -4.39 -13.22
N MET A 110 -0.81 -4.61 -11.90
CA MET A 110 -0.43 -3.60 -10.92
C MET A 110 1.05 -3.25 -11.02
N LEU A 111 1.35 -1.97 -11.03
CA LEU A 111 2.72 -1.45 -10.99
C LEU A 111 3.14 -1.18 -9.54
N TYR A 112 4.45 -1.03 -9.34
CA TYR A 112 5.04 -0.83 -8.03
C TYR A 112 6.03 0.33 -8.05
N SER A 113 5.95 1.22 -7.07
CA SER A 113 6.95 2.25 -6.83
C SER A 113 7.51 2.14 -5.41
N LYS A 114 8.76 2.53 -5.23
CA LYS A 114 9.41 2.68 -3.92
C LYS A 114 9.37 4.13 -3.42
N ASP A 115 8.93 5.04 -4.26
CA ASP A 115 8.95 6.47 -4.02
C ASP A 115 7.52 7.01 -3.96
N ASP A 116 7.17 7.65 -2.84
CA ASP A 116 5.85 8.24 -2.59
C ASP A 116 5.51 9.30 -3.63
N HIS A 117 6.48 10.18 -3.93
CA HIS A 117 6.29 11.29 -4.85
C HIS A 117 6.12 10.82 -6.28
N GLU A 118 6.88 9.80 -6.69
CA GLU A 118 6.74 9.18 -8.01
C GLU A 118 5.34 8.60 -8.20
N ALA A 119 4.86 7.80 -7.24
CA ALA A 119 3.54 7.19 -7.29
C ALA A 119 2.42 8.24 -7.40
N LEU A 120 2.49 9.30 -6.59
CA LEU A 120 1.52 10.39 -6.63
C LEU A 120 1.61 11.21 -7.94
N ASN A 121 2.81 11.43 -8.47
CA ASN A 121 2.99 12.11 -9.74
C ASN A 121 2.37 11.34 -10.91
N TRP A 122 2.47 10.02 -10.93
CA TRP A 122 1.85 9.20 -11.97
C TRP A 122 0.32 9.37 -11.98
N VAL A 123 -0.31 9.44 -10.80
CA VAL A 123 -1.75 9.72 -10.68
C VAL A 123 -2.08 11.11 -11.20
N ARG A 124 -1.35 12.14 -10.77
CA ARG A 124 -1.59 13.54 -11.16
C ARG A 124 -1.39 13.78 -12.66
N GLN A 125 -0.43 13.08 -13.26
CA GLN A 125 -0.19 13.10 -14.71
C GLN A 125 -1.19 12.25 -15.50
N GLY A 126 -2.11 11.57 -14.82
CA GLY A 126 -3.09 10.70 -15.45
C GLY A 126 -2.52 9.42 -16.08
N LYS A 127 -1.25 9.08 -15.79
CA LYS A 127 -0.60 7.86 -16.27
C LYS A 127 -1.19 6.59 -15.67
N VAL A 128 -1.75 6.71 -14.46
CA VAL A 128 -2.34 5.62 -13.69
C VAL A 128 -3.67 6.07 -13.08
N THR A 129 -4.50 5.14 -12.69
CA THR A 129 -5.85 5.40 -12.18
C THR A 129 -5.88 5.62 -10.68
N ALA A 130 -5.00 4.94 -9.94
CA ALA A 130 -4.89 5.08 -8.50
C ALA A 130 -3.47 4.77 -8.00
N ALA A 131 -3.10 5.34 -6.86
CA ALA A 131 -1.92 4.97 -6.09
C ALA A 131 -2.31 4.67 -4.65
N LEU A 132 -1.80 3.56 -4.14
CA LEU A 132 -1.94 3.10 -2.76
C LEU A 132 -0.57 3.17 -2.09
N LEU A 133 -0.45 4.04 -1.10
CA LEU A 133 0.75 4.23 -0.31
C LEU A 133 0.65 3.46 1.00
N LEU A 134 1.73 2.86 1.41
CA LEU A 134 1.85 2.15 2.69
C LEU A 134 3.23 2.37 3.31
N ASN A 135 3.32 2.18 4.61
CA ASN A 135 4.58 2.25 5.32
C ASN A 135 5.50 1.08 4.93
N PRO A 136 6.83 1.25 5.00
CA PRO A 136 7.76 0.17 4.76
C PRO A 136 7.60 -0.94 5.82
N THR A 137 7.65 -2.19 5.37
CA THR A 137 7.67 -3.35 6.26
C THR A 137 8.90 -3.28 7.18
N LYS A 138 8.70 -3.45 8.48
CA LYS A 138 9.76 -3.39 9.47
C LYS A 138 10.61 -4.67 9.44
N VAL A 139 11.90 -4.56 9.75
CA VAL A 139 12.81 -5.73 9.81
C VAL A 139 12.31 -6.78 10.83
N ALA A 140 11.75 -6.32 11.95
CA ALA A 140 11.17 -7.20 12.96
C ALA A 140 9.99 -8.03 12.42
N GLU A 141 9.17 -7.44 11.54
CA GLU A 141 8.05 -8.13 10.88
C GLU A 141 8.56 -9.20 9.91
N VAL A 142 9.58 -8.89 9.10
CA VAL A 142 10.23 -9.88 8.22
C VAL A 142 10.78 -11.06 9.04
N LYS A 143 11.46 -10.75 10.14
CA LYS A 143 11.97 -11.79 11.06
C LYS A 143 10.85 -12.64 11.65
N ALA A 144 9.76 -12.04 12.09
CA ALA A 144 8.61 -12.75 12.66
C ALA A 144 7.99 -13.72 11.66
N VAL A 145 7.76 -13.28 10.42
CA VAL A 145 7.22 -14.12 9.33
C VAL A 145 8.17 -15.30 9.03
N ALA A 146 9.46 -15.01 8.88
CA ALA A 146 10.47 -16.06 8.61
C ALA A 146 10.58 -17.07 9.75
N SER A 147 10.57 -16.60 11.03
CA SER A 147 10.63 -17.48 12.20
C SER A 147 9.38 -18.34 12.37
N ALA A 148 8.25 -17.94 11.83
CA ALA A 148 7.02 -18.74 11.77
C ALA A 148 7.01 -19.74 10.59
N GLY A 149 8.08 -19.83 9.80
CA GLY A 149 8.14 -20.69 8.61
C GLY A 149 7.26 -20.18 7.45
N GLU A 150 6.77 -18.96 7.52
CA GLU A 150 5.91 -18.38 6.51
C GLU A 150 6.70 -17.62 5.43
N ARG A 151 6.09 -17.42 4.27
CA ARG A 151 6.69 -16.63 3.18
C ARG A 151 6.11 -15.22 3.17
N MET A 152 6.99 -14.24 2.95
CA MET A 152 6.59 -12.85 2.76
C MET A 152 5.67 -12.71 1.54
N PRO A 153 4.64 -11.83 1.61
CA PRO A 153 3.82 -11.51 0.43
C PRO A 153 4.67 -10.95 -0.71
N HIS A 154 4.17 -11.12 -1.94
CA HIS A 154 4.86 -10.62 -3.14
C HIS A 154 5.09 -9.10 -3.06
N LYS A 155 6.30 -8.63 -3.44
CA LYS A 155 6.68 -7.21 -3.44
C LYS A 155 6.45 -6.47 -2.10
N SER A 156 6.53 -7.17 -0.98
CA SER A 156 6.36 -6.59 0.36
C SER A 156 7.61 -5.90 0.88
N THR A 157 8.79 -6.26 0.38
CA THR A 157 10.07 -5.70 0.83
C THR A 157 10.87 -5.13 -0.34
N TYR A 158 11.68 -4.12 -0.03
CA TYR A 158 12.70 -3.60 -0.92
C TYR A 158 14.00 -3.43 -0.14
N PHE A 159 14.99 -4.26 -0.46
CA PHE A 159 16.31 -4.17 0.16
C PHE A 159 17.24 -3.33 -0.73
N PHE A 160 17.95 -2.42 -0.10
CA PHE A 160 18.95 -1.59 -0.75
C PHE A 160 20.24 -1.51 0.12
N PRO A 161 21.42 -1.67 -0.47
CA PRO A 161 21.65 -2.07 -1.86
C PRO A 161 21.24 -3.52 -2.11
N LYS A 162 20.86 -3.81 -3.37
CA LYS A 162 20.58 -5.21 -3.75
C LYS A 162 21.88 -6.01 -3.70
N PRO A 163 21.87 -7.27 -3.18
CA PRO A 163 23.01 -8.16 -3.30
C PRO A 163 23.42 -8.32 -4.76
N LEU A 164 24.72 -8.34 -5.01
CA LEU A 164 25.24 -8.59 -6.36
C LEU A 164 24.89 -10.04 -6.77
N THR A 165 24.36 -10.20 -7.97
CA THR A 165 24.07 -11.50 -8.53
C THR A 165 25.38 -12.26 -8.79
N GLY A 166 25.42 -13.55 -8.42
CA GLY A 166 26.58 -14.40 -8.69
C GLY A 166 27.67 -14.41 -7.61
N LEU A 167 27.51 -13.66 -6.50
CA LEU A 167 28.43 -13.75 -5.37
C LEU A 167 28.30 -15.07 -4.60
N VAL A 168 27.11 -15.67 -4.60
CA VAL A 168 26.85 -17.00 -4.04
C VAL A 168 26.07 -17.79 -5.09
N MET A 169 26.60 -18.93 -5.50
CA MET A 169 25.94 -19.87 -6.39
C MET A 169 25.71 -21.18 -5.65
N ASN A 170 24.46 -21.66 -5.64
CA ASN A 170 24.13 -23.00 -5.19
C ASN A 170 24.01 -23.90 -6.42
N VAL A 171 24.91 -24.85 -6.56
CA VAL A 171 24.84 -25.85 -7.61
C VAL A 171 23.81 -26.89 -7.18
N MET A 172 22.71 -26.93 -7.91
CA MET A 172 21.71 -27.99 -7.71
C MET A 172 22.17 -29.23 -8.48
N GLU A 173 22.41 -30.30 -7.77
CA GLU A 173 22.61 -31.62 -8.39
C GLU A 173 21.27 -32.06 -8.98
N GLY A 174 21.27 -32.38 -10.31
CA GLY A 174 20.12 -32.83 -11.08
C GLY A 174 19.73 -34.28 -10.81
#